data_710f8a25a861a36c637529408cc3ff44
#
_entry.id   710f8a25a861a36c637529408cc3ff44
#
_cell.length_a   1.000
_cell.length_b   1.000
_cell.length_c   1.000
_cell.angle_alpha   90.00
_cell.angle_beta   90.00
_cell.angle_gamma   90.00
#
_symmetry.space_group_name_H-M   'P 1'
#
loop_
_entity.id
_entity.type
_entity.pdbx_description
1 polymer ?
#
loop_
_entity_poly.entity_id
_entity_poly.type
_entity_poly.pdbx_seq_one_letter_code
_entity_poly.pdbx_strand_id
1 'polypeptide(L)' 'MSDTQFKATLEMLIPLIIKEIVKSRNIDEQEAFELLYSSFLYSKLEVESTKLWHLSQLTLANLLNEELETGSIIFPEEA' A
#
# COMPACT_ATOMS: atom_id res chain seq x y z
N MET A 1 9.58 14.84 7.98
CA MET A 1 9.74 14.69 6.51
C MET A 1 8.95 15.77 5.82
N SER A 2 9.51 16.38 4.77
CA SER A 2 8.81 17.42 4.03
C SER A 2 7.75 16.78 3.11
N ASP A 3 6.77 17.60 2.70
CA ASP A 3 5.73 17.11 1.79
C ASP A 3 6.32 16.55 0.51
N THR A 4 7.37 17.20 -0.02
CA THR A 4 8.03 16.74 -1.25
C THR A 4 8.67 15.37 -1.05
N GLN A 5 9.34 15.18 0.09
CA GLN A 5 9.96 13.89 0.39
C GLN A 5 8.92 12.80 0.58
N PHE A 6 7.82 13.12 1.24
CA PHE A 6 6.74 12.17 1.44
C PHE A 6 6.14 11.73 0.11
N LYS A 7 5.85 12.68 -0.77
CA LYS A 7 5.30 12.35 -2.10
C LYS A 7 6.29 11.50 -2.90
N ALA A 8 7.57 11.83 -2.86
CA ALA A 8 8.57 11.05 -3.56
C ALA A 8 8.64 9.63 -3.03
N THR A 9 8.53 9.46 -1.71
CA THR A 9 8.51 8.14 -1.10
C THR A 9 7.32 7.33 -1.58
N LEU A 10 6.13 7.93 -1.61
CA LEU A 10 4.94 7.25 -2.11
C LEU A 10 5.09 6.88 -3.58
N GLU A 11 5.61 7.79 -4.40
CA GLU A 11 5.81 7.52 -5.82
C GLU A 11 6.76 6.35 -6.06
N MET A 12 7.72 6.15 -5.16
CA MET A 12 8.61 4.99 -5.24
C MET A 12 7.93 3.71 -4.75
N LEU A 13 7.12 3.82 -3.69
CA LEU A 13 6.49 2.66 -3.08
C LEU A 13 5.36 2.09 -3.91
N ILE A 14 4.54 2.94 -4.51
CA ILE A 14 3.34 2.49 -5.21
C ILE A 14 3.66 1.48 -6.31
N PRO A 15 4.61 1.74 -7.22
CA PRO A 15 4.95 0.74 -8.24
C PRO A 15 5.46 -0.58 -7.64
N LEU A 16 6.17 -0.50 -6.52
CA LEU A 16 6.69 -1.70 -5.87
C LEU A 16 5.56 -2.51 -5.24
N ILE A 17 4.60 -1.84 -4.62
CA ILE A 17 3.41 -2.50 -4.07
C ILE A 17 2.62 -3.16 -5.19
N ILE A 18 2.42 -2.45 -6.30
CA ILE A 18 1.70 -2.98 -7.46
C ILE A 18 2.37 -4.25 -7.96
N LYS A 19 3.71 -4.24 -8.04
CA LYS A 19 4.46 -5.40 -8.48
C LYS A 19 4.20 -6.61 -7.59
N GLU A 20 4.18 -6.41 -6.29
CA GLU A 20 3.89 -7.49 -5.35
C GLU A 20 2.47 -8.01 -5.49
N ILE A 21 1.51 -7.11 -5.70
CA ILE A 21 0.11 -7.50 -5.87
C ILE A 21 -0.07 -8.30 -7.17
N VAL A 22 0.55 -7.85 -8.25
CA VAL A 22 0.51 -8.58 -9.53
C VAL A 22 1.02 -10.01 -9.35
N LYS A 23 2.14 -10.16 -8.62
CA LYS A 23 2.71 -11.47 -8.37
C LYS A 23 1.83 -12.33 -7.48
N SER A 24 1.34 -11.76 -6.38
CA SER A 24 0.64 -12.55 -5.38
C SER A 24 -0.78 -12.92 -5.80
N ARG A 25 -1.42 -12.09 -6.64
CA ARG A 25 -2.79 -12.34 -7.07
C ARG A 25 -2.90 -12.80 -8.52
N ASN A 26 -1.78 -12.78 -9.24
CA ASN A 26 -1.75 -13.20 -10.65
C ASN A 26 -2.73 -12.39 -11.50
N ILE A 27 -2.70 -11.09 -11.34
CA ILE A 27 -3.53 -10.13 -12.08
C ILE A 27 -2.62 -9.16 -12.82
N ASP A 28 -3.20 -8.36 -13.73
CA ASP A 28 -2.40 -7.38 -14.44
C ASP A 28 -2.20 -6.11 -13.63
N GLU A 29 -1.31 -5.24 -14.10
CA GLU A 29 -0.98 -4.01 -13.39
C GLU A 29 -2.18 -3.09 -13.24
N GLN A 30 -2.98 -2.96 -14.27
CA GLN A 30 -4.14 -2.07 -14.23
C GLN A 30 -5.11 -2.49 -13.14
N GLU A 31 -5.39 -3.77 -13.06
CA GLU A 31 -6.28 -4.29 -12.02
C GLU A 31 -5.66 -4.08 -10.63
N ALA A 32 -4.36 -4.28 -10.51
CA ALA A 32 -3.68 -4.06 -9.24
C ALA A 32 -3.76 -2.59 -8.81
N PHE A 33 -3.60 -1.65 -9.75
CA PHE A 33 -3.77 -0.23 -9.44
C PHE A 33 -5.18 0.08 -8.96
N GLU A 34 -6.17 -0.48 -9.62
CA GLU A 34 -7.56 -0.25 -9.22
C GLU A 34 -7.83 -0.77 -7.82
N LEU A 35 -7.32 -1.96 -7.51
CA LEU A 35 -7.49 -2.53 -6.18
C LEU A 35 -6.82 -1.67 -5.12
N LEU A 36 -5.59 -1.22 -5.39
CA LEU A 36 -4.85 -0.41 -4.43
C LEU A 36 -5.53 0.94 -4.21
N TYR A 37 -5.85 1.64 -5.28
CA TYR A 37 -6.38 3.00 -5.17
C TYR A 37 -7.78 3.04 -4.57
N SER A 38 -8.54 1.97 -4.68
CA SER A 38 -9.88 1.91 -4.06
C SER A 38 -9.84 1.34 -2.64
N SER A 39 -8.67 0.97 -2.15
CA SER A 39 -8.55 0.31 -0.85
C SER A 39 -8.53 1.30 0.30
N PHE A 40 -8.94 0.81 1.46
CA PHE A 40 -8.82 1.56 2.71
C PHE A 40 -7.34 1.79 3.04
N LEU A 41 -6.50 0.78 2.74
CA LEU A 41 -5.06 0.90 2.96
C LEU A 41 -4.48 2.14 2.26
N TYR A 42 -4.85 2.36 1.00
CA TYR A 42 -4.33 3.50 0.26
C TYR A 42 -4.74 4.82 0.89
N SER A 43 -5.98 4.90 1.37
CA SER A 43 -6.46 6.13 2.01
C SER A 43 -5.64 6.46 3.26
N LYS A 44 -5.15 5.44 3.96
CA LYS A 44 -4.29 5.65 5.13
C LYS A 44 -2.84 5.88 4.73
N LEU A 45 -2.39 5.23 3.67
CA LEU A 45 -1.03 5.40 3.17
C LEU A 45 -0.76 6.84 2.75
N GLU A 46 -1.77 7.52 2.22
CA GLU A 46 -1.64 8.92 1.81
C GLU A 46 -1.49 9.88 2.98
N VAL A 47 -1.78 9.45 4.19
CA VAL A 47 -1.69 10.29 5.37
C VAL A 47 -0.35 10.06 6.04
N GLU A 48 0.52 11.07 6.01
CA GLU A 48 1.88 10.95 6.51
C GLU A 48 1.92 10.50 7.97
N SER A 49 0.99 10.97 8.78
CA SER A 49 0.99 10.68 10.22
C SER A 49 0.74 9.21 10.54
N THR A 50 0.21 8.42 9.60
CA THR A 50 0.03 6.99 9.82
C THR A 50 1.35 6.24 9.75
N LYS A 51 2.36 6.84 9.12
CA LYS A 51 3.70 6.28 8.94
C LYS A 51 3.72 4.94 8.21
N LEU A 52 2.65 4.62 7.49
CA LEU A 52 2.62 3.40 6.68
C LEU A 52 3.66 3.44 5.56
N TRP A 53 4.00 4.64 5.12
CA TRP A 53 4.95 4.84 4.03
C TRP A 53 6.35 4.29 4.33
N HIS A 54 6.70 4.03 5.59
CA HIS A 54 8.01 3.49 5.91
C HIS A 54 8.03 1.97 6.03
N LEU A 55 6.87 1.33 5.88
CA LEU A 55 6.82 -0.12 5.83
C LEU A 55 7.31 -0.61 4.48
N SER A 56 7.79 -1.85 4.42
CA SER A 56 8.26 -2.41 3.16
C SER A 56 7.09 -2.64 2.20
N GLN A 57 7.41 -2.67 0.90
CA GLN A 57 6.37 -2.94 -0.11
C GLN A 57 5.72 -4.31 0.11
N LEU A 58 6.48 -5.28 0.58
CA LEU A 58 5.93 -6.60 0.86
C LEU A 58 4.91 -6.55 1.98
N THR A 59 5.22 -5.84 3.07
CA THR A 59 4.30 -5.67 4.18
C THR A 59 3.03 -4.96 3.74
N LEU A 60 3.18 -3.89 2.96
CA LEU A 60 2.03 -3.13 2.46
C LEU A 60 1.17 -3.97 1.53
N ALA A 61 1.80 -4.76 0.65
CA ALA A 61 1.06 -5.66 -0.22
C ALA A 61 0.30 -6.71 0.57
N ASN A 62 0.91 -7.25 1.62
CA ASN A 62 0.23 -8.22 2.48
C ASN A 62 -0.97 -7.60 3.19
N LEU A 63 -0.85 -6.36 3.65
CA LEU A 63 -1.96 -5.66 4.27
C LEU A 63 -3.11 -5.47 3.28
N LEU A 64 -2.79 -5.12 2.04
CA LEU A 64 -3.81 -4.97 1.01
C LEU A 64 -4.49 -6.30 0.73
N ASN A 65 -3.72 -7.37 0.59
CA ASN A 65 -4.29 -8.70 0.37
C ASN A 65 -5.22 -9.10 1.50
N GLU A 66 -4.84 -8.81 2.74
CA GLU A 66 -5.68 -9.09 3.90
C GLU A 66 -6.99 -8.31 3.83
N GLU A 67 -6.92 -7.04 3.46
CA GLU A 67 -8.13 -6.24 3.29
C GLU A 67 -9.05 -6.84 2.23
N LEU A 68 -8.47 -7.26 1.10
CA LEU A 68 -9.27 -7.80 -0.01
C LEU A 68 -9.92 -9.13 0.36
N GLU A 69 -9.28 -9.91 1.22
CA GLU A 69 -9.79 -11.22 1.61
C GLU A 69 -10.79 -11.16 2.76
N THR A 70 -10.56 -10.27 3.72
CA THR A 70 -11.39 -10.23 4.94
C THR A 70 -12.28 -9.00 5.01
N GLY A 71 -12.03 -8.00 4.18
CA GLY A 71 -12.79 -6.76 4.21
C GLY A 71 -12.31 -5.78 5.28
N SER A 72 -11.24 -6.11 5.99
CA SER A 72 -10.70 -5.21 7.01
C SER A 72 -9.19 -5.39 7.12
N ILE A 73 -8.55 -4.37 7.70
CA ILE A 73 -7.11 -4.39 7.91
C ILE A 73 -6.81 -4.20 9.38
N ILE A 74 -5.83 -4.97 9.87
CA ILE A 74 -5.25 -4.73 11.18
C ILE A 74 -3.87 -4.13 10.93
N PHE A 75 -3.73 -2.83 11.22
CA PHE A 75 -2.46 -2.15 11.02
C PHE A 75 -1.47 -2.53 12.11
N PRO A 76 -0.18 -2.69 11.76
CA PRO A 76 0.82 -2.93 12.79
C PRO A 76 0.93 -1.73 13.70
N GLU A 77 1.22 -1.99 14.98
CA GLU A 77 1.41 -0.91 15.93
C GLU A 77 2.67 -0.14 15.59
N GLU A 78 2.62 1.16 15.75
CA GLU A 78 3.79 1.97 15.57
C GLU A 78 4.78 1.72 16.68
N ALA A 79 6.00 1.57 16.27
CA ALA A 79 7.08 1.44 17.23
C ALA A 79 7.47 2.79 17.81
#